data_10594c4bec09d90423a927f70eb1a00d
#
_entry.id   10594c4bec09d90423a927f70eb1a00d
#
_cell.length_a   1.000
_cell.length_b   1.000
_cell.length_c   1.000
_cell.angle_alpha   90.00
_cell.angle_beta   90.00
_cell.angle_gamma   90.00
#
_symmetry.space_group_name_H-M   'P 1'
#
loop_
_entity.id
_entity.type
_entity.pdbx_description
1 polymer ?
#
loop_
_entity_poly.entity_id
_entity_poly.type
_entity_poly.pdbx_seq_one_letter_code
_entity_poly.pdbx_strand_id
1 'polypeptide(L)'
;MQKIWRNEAVNGTKIDAWPTTIGGPPILIGSWAGKTWIPRAATEFDGWIASGARSTFDKLKEGIANYRAHGGKRAIVTNIKVDLDAPTGDMPDDGPFNLCCDLKTAQERFRRIVDLGYDEAIFVVPDHKTETLDRVLAITGK
;
A
#
# COMPACT_ATOMS: atom_id res chain seq x y z
N MET A 1 -5.99 19.80 -9.02
CA MET A 1 -6.68 18.74 -9.76
C MET A 1 -8.10 18.49 -9.25
N GLN A 2 -8.35 18.21 -7.98
CA GLN A 2 -9.70 17.95 -7.44
C GLN A 2 -10.74 19.04 -7.79
N LYS A 3 -10.36 20.31 -7.70
CA LYS A 3 -11.24 21.43 -8.09
C LYS A 3 -11.66 21.36 -9.56
N ILE A 4 -10.71 21.03 -10.47
CA ILE A 4 -10.99 20.88 -11.89
C ILE A 4 -12.00 19.74 -12.13
N TRP A 5 -11.81 18.61 -11.47
CA TRP A 5 -12.75 17.48 -11.58
C TRP A 5 -14.14 17.76 -11.00
N ARG A 6 -14.27 18.77 -10.13
CA ARG A 6 -15.55 19.27 -9.61
C ARG A 6 -16.15 20.41 -10.45
N ASN A 7 -15.60 20.69 -11.63
CA ASN A 7 -15.97 21.84 -12.47
C ASN A 7 -15.78 23.20 -11.79
N GLU A 8 -14.88 23.29 -10.80
CA GLU A 8 -14.56 24.55 -10.14
C GLU A 8 -13.47 25.30 -10.92
N ALA A 9 -13.58 26.62 -11.00
CA ALA A 9 -12.55 27.44 -11.60
C ALA A 9 -11.26 27.44 -10.75
N VAL A 10 -10.11 27.35 -11.42
CA VAL A 10 -8.79 27.45 -10.81
C VAL A 10 -8.04 28.58 -11.49
N ASN A 11 -7.61 29.59 -10.74
CA ASN A 11 -6.92 30.79 -11.25
C ASN A 11 -7.66 31.46 -12.43
N GLY A 12 -8.98 31.55 -12.33
CA GLY A 12 -9.79 32.17 -13.36
C GLY A 12 -10.09 31.31 -14.61
N THR A 13 -9.51 30.12 -14.68
CA THR A 13 -9.74 29.16 -15.78
C THR A 13 -10.69 28.07 -15.33
N LYS A 14 -11.71 27.79 -16.09
CA LYS A 14 -12.64 26.67 -15.92
C LYS A 14 -12.43 25.66 -17.06
N ILE A 15 -12.24 24.41 -16.70
CA ILE A 15 -12.18 23.29 -17.66
C ILE A 15 -13.37 22.40 -17.33
N ASP A 16 -14.28 22.23 -18.28
CA ASP A 16 -15.43 21.37 -18.08
C ASP A 16 -14.99 19.91 -18.09
N ALA A 17 -15.19 19.22 -16.96
CA ALA A 17 -14.94 17.80 -16.87
C ALA A 17 -16.01 17.04 -17.67
N TRP A 18 -15.61 15.92 -18.25
CA TRP A 18 -16.58 15.04 -18.91
C TRP A 18 -17.58 14.50 -17.87
N PRO A 19 -18.87 14.35 -18.20
CA PRO A 19 -19.88 13.93 -17.24
C PRO A 19 -19.52 12.66 -16.46
N THR A 20 -18.84 11.71 -17.12
CA THR A 20 -18.40 10.45 -16.52
C THR A 20 -17.18 10.58 -15.60
N THR A 21 -16.51 11.74 -15.59
CA THR A 21 -15.30 11.99 -14.78
C THR A 21 -15.50 13.07 -13.73
N ILE A 22 -16.73 13.55 -13.57
CA ILE A 22 -17.07 14.53 -12.51
C ILE A 22 -16.74 13.92 -11.14
N GLY A 23 -15.99 14.66 -10.32
CA GLY A 23 -15.47 14.19 -9.03
C GLY A 23 -14.07 13.57 -9.12
N GLY A 24 -13.68 13.07 -10.28
CA GLY A 24 -12.37 12.45 -10.54
C GLY A 24 -12.20 11.05 -9.94
N PRO A 25 -11.08 10.41 -10.24
CA PRO A 25 -10.72 9.13 -9.62
C PRO A 25 -10.31 9.33 -8.16
N PRO A 26 -10.39 8.28 -7.32
CA PRO A 26 -9.83 8.31 -5.98
C PRO A 26 -8.34 8.65 -6.00
N ILE A 27 -7.92 9.54 -5.10
CA ILE A 27 -6.52 9.93 -4.95
C ILE A 27 -5.94 9.27 -3.70
N LEU A 28 -4.93 8.45 -3.89
CA LEU A 28 -4.17 7.85 -2.81
C LEU A 28 -2.79 8.50 -2.71
N ILE A 29 -2.36 8.80 -1.50
CA ILE A 29 -1.07 9.46 -1.24
C ILE A 29 -0.04 8.42 -0.81
N GLY A 30 1.06 8.33 -1.57
CA GLY A 30 2.23 7.53 -1.21
C GLY A 30 3.10 8.27 -0.19
N SER A 31 3.27 7.66 0.98
CA SER A 31 4.18 8.17 2.01
C SER A 31 4.65 7.01 2.89
N TRP A 32 5.94 6.96 3.17
CA TRP A 32 6.53 5.88 4.00
C TRP A 32 6.94 6.32 5.40
N ALA A 33 6.90 7.60 5.66
CA ALA A 33 7.16 8.11 6.99
C ALA A 33 6.56 9.49 7.13
N GLY A 34 5.97 9.77 8.25
CA GLY A 34 5.86 11.15 8.62
C GLY A 34 4.60 11.54 9.34
N LYS A 35 4.87 12.38 10.31
CA LYS A 35 3.87 13.04 11.14
C LYS A 35 2.93 13.94 10.32
N THR A 36 3.32 14.33 9.10
CA THR A 36 2.57 15.29 8.29
C THR A 36 1.72 14.63 7.22
N TRP A 37 2.31 13.76 6.40
CA TRP A 37 1.62 13.25 5.20
C TRP A 37 0.63 12.12 5.48
N ILE A 38 0.88 11.29 6.50
CA ILE A 38 -0.06 10.21 6.87
C ILE A 38 -1.38 10.80 7.40
N PRO A 39 -1.39 11.75 8.37
CA PRO A 39 -2.62 12.42 8.77
C PRO A 39 -3.35 13.13 7.63
N ARG A 40 -2.61 13.80 6.74
CA ARG A 40 -3.21 14.45 5.56
C ARG A 40 -3.82 13.46 4.59
N ALA A 41 -3.16 12.31 4.36
CA ALA A 41 -3.72 11.25 3.52
C ALA A 41 -5.05 10.74 4.09
N ALA A 42 -5.18 10.67 5.42
CA ALA A 42 -6.38 10.23 6.09
C ALA A 42 -7.54 11.22 6.00
N THR A 43 -7.25 12.53 6.02
CA THR A 43 -8.27 13.59 6.15
C THR A 43 -8.58 14.32 4.83
N GLU A 44 -7.62 14.40 3.91
CA GLU A 44 -7.75 15.22 2.70
C GLU A 44 -7.88 14.37 1.41
N PHE A 45 -7.62 13.05 1.47
CA PHE A 45 -7.54 12.17 0.30
C PHE A 45 -8.30 10.86 0.52
N ASP A 46 -8.40 10.06 -0.55
CA ASP A 46 -9.22 8.85 -0.56
C ASP A 46 -8.48 7.62 0.00
N GLY A 47 -7.16 7.71 0.18
CA GLY A 47 -6.39 6.63 0.75
C GLY A 47 -4.90 6.93 0.91
N TRP A 48 -4.23 5.98 1.56
CA TRP A 48 -2.79 6.02 1.83
C TRP A 48 -2.10 4.78 1.24
N ILE A 49 -0.91 4.99 0.68
CA ILE A 49 -0.04 3.95 0.16
C ILE A 49 1.26 3.93 0.95
N ALA A 50 1.50 2.84 1.67
CA ALA A 50 2.77 2.51 2.29
C ALA A 50 3.67 1.71 1.32
N SER A 51 4.97 1.68 1.57
CA SER A 51 5.91 0.90 0.76
C SER A 51 6.68 -0.11 1.61
N GLY A 52 6.52 -1.40 1.35
CA GLY A 52 7.30 -2.45 1.98
C GLY A 52 8.80 -2.29 1.72
N ALA A 53 9.18 -1.91 0.50
CA ALA A 53 10.59 -1.70 0.12
C ALA A 53 11.26 -0.50 0.84
N ARG A 54 10.49 0.38 1.47
CA ARG A 54 11.00 1.58 2.17
C ARG A 54 10.73 1.58 3.66
N SER A 55 10.08 0.55 4.18
CA SER A 55 9.64 0.50 5.57
C SER A 55 9.99 -0.84 6.20
N THR A 56 10.41 -0.79 7.45
CA THR A 56 10.47 -1.97 8.32
C THR A 56 9.05 -2.36 8.72
N PHE A 57 8.88 -3.57 9.28
CA PHE A 57 7.57 -3.98 9.80
C PHE A 57 7.03 -3.01 10.86
N ASP A 58 7.89 -2.53 11.77
CA ASP A 58 7.48 -1.59 12.82
C ASP A 58 7.02 -0.24 12.26
N LYS A 59 7.69 0.26 11.22
CA LYS A 59 7.23 1.48 10.52
C LYS A 59 5.90 1.29 9.80
N LEU A 60 5.65 0.12 9.23
CA LEU A 60 4.35 -0.20 8.64
C LEU A 60 3.26 -0.25 9.72
N LYS A 61 3.54 -0.86 10.87
CA LYS A 61 2.65 -0.92 12.04
C LYS A 61 2.35 0.48 12.60
N GLU A 62 3.36 1.30 12.81
CA GLU A 62 3.21 2.67 13.28
C GLU A 62 2.42 3.53 12.27
N GLY A 63 2.74 3.40 11.00
CA GLY A 63 2.09 4.14 9.92
C GLY A 63 0.60 3.85 9.80
N ILE A 64 0.20 2.58 9.81
CA ILE A 64 -1.21 2.21 9.72
C ILE A 64 -2.00 2.63 10.97
N ALA A 65 -1.40 2.50 12.16
CA ALA A 65 -2.02 2.96 13.40
C ALA A 65 -2.25 4.49 13.37
N ASN A 66 -1.25 5.25 12.92
CA ASN A 66 -1.37 6.70 12.76
C ASN A 66 -2.45 7.06 11.71
N TYR A 67 -2.49 6.38 10.56
CA TYR A 67 -3.47 6.61 9.52
C TYR A 67 -4.90 6.36 10.01
N ARG A 68 -5.14 5.24 10.70
CA ARG A 68 -6.47 4.89 11.25
C ARG A 68 -6.89 5.83 12.38
N ALA A 69 -5.97 6.26 13.24
CA ALA A 69 -6.24 7.23 14.31
C ALA A 69 -6.74 8.58 13.78
N HIS A 70 -6.40 8.95 12.53
CA HIS A 70 -6.90 10.15 11.85
C HIS A 70 -8.12 9.90 10.95
N GLY A 71 -8.77 8.74 11.08
CA GLY A 71 -10.00 8.40 10.35
C GLY A 71 -9.78 7.89 8.93
N GLY A 72 -8.55 7.52 8.57
CA GLY A 72 -8.23 6.97 7.25
C GLY A 72 -8.95 5.65 6.98
N LYS A 73 -9.51 5.48 5.77
CA LYS A 73 -10.40 4.37 5.42
C LYS A 73 -9.74 3.32 4.54
N ARG A 74 -8.88 3.70 3.60
CA ARG A 74 -8.25 2.78 2.64
C ARG A 74 -6.73 2.89 2.72
N ALA A 75 -6.08 1.82 3.12
CA ALA A 75 -4.63 1.72 3.23
C ALA A 75 -4.11 0.56 2.38
N ILE A 76 -3.13 0.84 1.52
CA ILE A 76 -2.48 -0.14 0.66
C ILE A 76 -1.02 -0.23 1.06
N VAL A 77 -0.46 -1.44 1.14
CA VAL A 77 0.97 -1.64 1.20
C VAL A 77 1.49 -2.15 -0.14
N THR A 78 2.43 -1.45 -0.73
CA THR A 78 3.00 -1.77 -2.05
C THR A 78 4.46 -2.19 -1.95
N ASN A 79 5.00 -2.66 -3.08
CA ASN A 79 6.42 -3.00 -3.22
C ASN A 79 6.90 -4.05 -2.20
N ILE A 80 6.05 -4.99 -1.84
CA ILE A 80 6.45 -6.14 -1.04
C ILE A 80 7.15 -7.13 -1.97
N LYS A 81 8.47 -7.24 -1.84
CA LYS A 81 9.23 -8.21 -2.64
C LYS A 81 8.88 -9.62 -2.21
N VAL A 82 8.63 -10.50 -3.18
CA VAL A 82 8.38 -11.92 -2.98
C VAL A 82 9.44 -12.72 -3.71
N ASP A 83 10.04 -13.69 -3.03
CA ASP A 83 10.94 -14.68 -3.58
C ASP A 83 10.86 -15.95 -2.72
N LEU A 84 10.06 -16.93 -3.15
CA LEU A 84 9.78 -18.15 -2.40
C LEU A 84 10.90 -19.21 -2.51
N ASP A 85 11.94 -18.92 -3.29
CA ASP A 85 13.13 -19.75 -3.42
C ASP A 85 14.33 -19.16 -2.65
N ALA A 86 14.16 -17.98 -2.05
CA ALA A 86 15.17 -17.36 -1.23
C ALA A 86 15.39 -18.17 0.08
N PRO A 87 16.61 -18.19 0.61
CA PRO A 87 16.87 -18.79 1.93
C PRO A 87 16.00 -18.14 3.01
N THR A 88 15.35 -18.99 3.80
CA THR A 88 14.56 -18.52 4.94
C THR A 88 15.48 -18.09 6.08
N GLY A 89 15.32 -16.85 6.50
CA GLY A 89 16.04 -16.28 7.64
C GLY A 89 15.15 -15.31 8.40
N ASP A 90 15.61 -14.84 9.53
CA ASP A 90 14.92 -13.78 10.27
C ASP A 90 14.86 -12.51 9.43
N MET A 91 13.71 -11.83 9.51
CA MET A 91 13.59 -10.53 8.87
C MET A 91 14.34 -9.49 9.71
N PRO A 92 15.32 -8.78 9.13
CA PRO A 92 16.07 -7.78 9.88
C PRO A 92 15.12 -6.70 10.45
N ASP A 93 15.33 -6.32 11.70
CA ASP A 93 14.51 -5.29 12.37
C ASP A 93 14.61 -3.92 11.67
N ASP A 94 15.76 -3.62 11.08
CA ASP A 94 16.06 -2.38 10.36
C ASP A 94 15.92 -2.51 8.83
N GLY A 95 15.59 -3.70 8.33
CA GLY A 95 15.45 -3.99 6.92
C GLY A 95 14.05 -3.73 6.34
N PRO A 96 13.94 -3.65 5.01
CA PRO A 96 12.65 -3.52 4.33
C PRO A 96 11.79 -4.77 4.55
N PHE A 97 10.48 -4.56 4.71
CA PHE A 97 9.54 -5.67 4.79
C PHE A 97 9.47 -6.44 3.46
N ASN A 98 9.65 -7.74 3.52
CA ASN A 98 9.63 -8.61 2.36
C ASN A 98 9.10 -10.02 2.68
N LEU A 99 8.79 -10.79 1.63
CA LEU A 99 8.39 -12.19 1.66
C LEU A 99 9.41 -13.06 0.90
N CYS A 100 10.71 -12.76 1.07
CA CYS A 100 11.81 -13.55 0.51
C CYS A 100 12.18 -14.67 1.50
N CYS A 101 11.46 -15.80 1.43
CA CYS A 101 11.58 -16.95 2.32
C CYS A 101 10.69 -18.10 1.81
N ASP A 102 10.69 -19.25 2.46
CA ASP A 102 9.77 -20.34 2.14
C ASP A 102 8.29 -19.92 2.27
N LEU A 103 7.41 -20.69 1.61
CA LEU A 103 5.97 -20.36 1.54
C LEU A 103 5.33 -20.23 2.93
N LYS A 104 5.64 -21.12 3.87
CA LYS A 104 5.03 -21.10 5.20
C LYS A 104 5.39 -19.81 5.95
N THR A 105 6.66 -19.47 5.94
CA THR A 105 7.16 -18.22 6.56
C THR A 105 6.58 -16.99 5.85
N ALA A 106 6.44 -17.01 4.51
CA ALA A 106 5.81 -15.94 3.75
C ALA A 106 4.34 -15.75 4.13
N GLN A 107 3.58 -16.84 4.32
CA GLN A 107 2.20 -16.80 4.82
C GLN A 107 2.11 -16.19 6.22
N GLU A 108 3.00 -16.58 7.12
CA GLU A 108 3.06 -16.03 8.48
C GLU A 108 3.39 -14.53 8.48
N ARG A 109 4.38 -14.10 7.69
CA ARG A 109 4.73 -12.70 7.52
C ARG A 109 3.59 -11.88 6.89
N PHE A 110 2.93 -12.43 5.87
CA PHE A 110 1.81 -11.76 5.20
C PHE A 110 0.61 -11.62 6.15
N ARG A 111 0.29 -12.65 6.93
CA ARG A 111 -0.77 -12.57 7.94
C ARG A 111 -0.55 -11.41 8.91
N ARG A 112 0.69 -11.17 9.33
CA ARG A 112 1.01 -10.01 10.19
C ARG A 112 0.62 -8.67 9.53
N ILE A 113 0.78 -8.52 8.22
CA ILE A 113 0.34 -7.32 7.46
C ILE A 113 -1.19 -7.21 7.45
N VAL A 114 -1.87 -8.32 7.22
CA VAL A 114 -3.34 -8.38 7.26
C VAL A 114 -3.85 -8.00 8.64
N ASP A 115 -3.26 -8.54 9.70
CA ASP A 115 -3.63 -8.28 11.09
C ASP A 115 -3.39 -6.81 11.51
N LEU A 116 -2.47 -6.10 10.85
CA LEU A 116 -2.30 -4.66 11.04
C LEU A 116 -3.46 -3.83 10.49
N GLY A 117 -4.30 -4.40 9.61
CA GLY A 117 -5.47 -3.72 9.06
C GLY A 117 -5.20 -2.96 7.75
N TYR A 118 -4.20 -3.38 6.95
CA TYR A 118 -4.11 -2.96 5.55
C TYR A 118 -5.21 -3.62 4.73
N ASP A 119 -5.83 -2.85 3.82
CA ASP A 119 -6.95 -3.32 3.00
C ASP A 119 -6.45 -4.08 1.77
N GLU A 120 -5.29 -3.70 1.24
CA GLU A 120 -4.72 -4.26 0.02
C GLU A 120 -3.19 -4.39 0.13
N ALA A 121 -2.63 -5.40 -0.54
CA ALA A 121 -1.19 -5.59 -0.67
C ALA A 121 -0.81 -5.80 -2.13
N ILE A 122 0.29 -5.17 -2.58
CA ILE A 122 0.83 -5.33 -3.93
C ILE A 122 2.23 -5.93 -3.84
N PHE A 123 2.37 -7.11 -4.46
CA PHE A 123 3.61 -7.86 -4.49
C PHE A 123 4.47 -7.51 -5.71
N VAL A 124 5.78 -7.54 -5.53
CA VAL A 124 6.77 -7.51 -6.60
C VAL A 124 7.34 -8.91 -6.73
N VAL A 125 7.01 -9.57 -7.82
CA VAL A 125 7.38 -10.97 -8.10
C VAL A 125 8.63 -11.04 -8.98
N PRO A 126 9.42 -12.12 -8.92
CA PRO A 126 10.67 -12.25 -9.67
C PRO A 126 10.45 -12.39 -11.19
N ASP A 127 9.33 -12.98 -11.59
CA ASP A 127 8.95 -13.15 -12.99
C ASP A 127 7.42 -13.18 -13.16
N HIS A 128 6.94 -13.31 -14.41
CA HIS A 128 5.52 -13.30 -14.76
C HIS A 128 4.99 -14.68 -15.19
N LYS A 129 5.68 -15.76 -14.84
CA LYS A 129 5.23 -17.12 -15.17
C LYS A 129 4.01 -17.50 -14.35
N THR A 130 3.11 -18.24 -14.94
CA THR A 130 1.89 -18.71 -14.27
C THR A 130 2.20 -19.49 -12.98
N GLU A 131 3.20 -20.37 -13.03
CA GLU A 131 3.64 -21.17 -11.88
C GLU A 131 4.11 -20.30 -10.72
N THR A 132 4.83 -19.21 -11.00
CA THR A 132 5.26 -18.23 -9.99
C THR A 132 4.06 -17.52 -9.39
N LEU A 133 3.11 -17.09 -10.23
CA LEU A 133 1.89 -16.41 -9.78
C LEU A 133 1.02 -17.33 -8.90
N ASP A 134 0.86 -18.60 -9.28
CA ASP A 134 0.11 -19.58 -8.49
C ASP A 134 0.74 -19.81 -7.11
N ARG A 135 2.07 -19.91 -7.05
CA ARG A 135 2.81 -20.02 -5.76
C ARG A 135 2.64 -18.75 -4.92
N VAL A 136 2.67 -17.58 -5.54
CA VAL A 136 2.48 -16.29 -4.84
C VAL A 136 1.03 -16.15 -4.34
N LEU A 137 0.04 -16.59 -5.11
CA LEU A 137 -1.36 -16.61 -4.67
C LEU A 137 -1.54 -17.48 -3.42
N ALA A 138 -0.83 -18.61 -3.33
CA ALA A 138 -0.88 -19.48 -2.14
C ALA A 138 -0.44 -18.76 -0.85
N ILE A 139 0.32 -17.65 -0.92
CA ILE A 139 0.65 -16.82 0.25
C ILE A 139 -0.62 -16.27 0.92
N THR A 140 -1.64 -15.97 0.13
CA THR A 140 -2.90 -15.40 0.64
C THR A 140 -3.82 -16.43 1.30
N GLY A 141 -3.49 -17.72 1.22
CA GLY A 141 -4.32 -18.81 1.74
C GLY A 141 -5.56 -19.12 0.90
N LYS A 142 -5.55 -18.67 -0.38
CA LYS A 142 -6.62 -18.94 -1.36
C LYS A 142 -6.18 -20.02 -2.34
#